data_19a806d37471fcf2ebcb900429c67365
#
_entry.id   19a806d37471fcf2ebcb900429c67365
#
_cell.length_a   1.000
_cell.length_b   1.000
_cell.length_c   1.000
_cell.angle_alpha   90.00
_cell.angle_beta   90.00
_cell.angle_gamma   90.00
#
_symmetry.space_group_name_H-M   'P 1'
#
loop_
_entity.id
_entity.type
_entity.pdbx_description
1 polymer ?
#
loop_
_entity_poly.entity_id
_entity_poly.type
_entity_poly.pdbx_seq_one_letter_code
_entity_poly.pdbx_strand_id
1 'polypeptide(L)'
;MDIGVLTVPLGGESLEDALAYLDDIGVDAVELGCGGHPGQDHLPRSEYLDDEEAQDDLSALLDEYDMYVSALATHNNPLHPDEETAQQADTDLREAVELADQLGVDAVTCFSGLPAGGPEDEVPNWITAPWPGEHADAHEYQWEEVAIPYWRDLAEHAADHDVELAVEMHPNMLVHEPAGMLELREATNEYVGANFDPSHLYWQGIDVPEAIRFLGEHDAINHFHAKDTKVYDAKARYKGVLDTTPYTDESERSWLFRSVGYGHGEEHWKDVVSALRMVDYDGALSIEHEDSLTSSREGLEKAVDMLERAVFETTPGEAYWAE
;
A
#
# COMPACT_ATOMS: atom_id res chain seq x y z
N MET A 1 0.65 -4.42 -16.91
CA MET A 1 1.12 -4.29 -15.51
C MET A 1 2.61 -4.20 -15.56
N ASP A 2 3.14 -3.15 -15.04
CA ASP A 2 4.56 -2.84 -14.99
C ASP A 2 5.15 -3.24 -13.64
N ILE A 3 6.45 -3.41 -13.54
CA ILE A 3 7.11 -3.68 -12.26
C ILE A 3 7.57 -2.36 -11.66
N GLY A 4 7.05 -2.06 -10.47
CA GLY A 4 7.41 -0.86 -9.71
C GLY A 4 8.19 -1.19 -8.44
N VAL A 5 8.77 -0.16 -7.82
CA VAL A 5 9.45 -0.26 -6.52
C VAL A 5 9.12 0.96 -5.66
N LEU A 6 8.67 0.74 -4.42
CA LEU A 6 8.69 1.76 -3.37
C LEU A 6 10.14 2.00 -2.95
N THR A 7 10.65 3.20 -3.19
CA THR A 7 12.11 3.50 -3.12
C THR A 7 12.70 3.61 -1.72
N VAL A 8 11.89 3.47 -0.66
CA VAL A 8 12.30 3.55 0.76
C VAL A 8 13.56 2.72 1.10
N PRO A 9 13.72 1.46 0.61
CA PRO A 9 14.92 0.67 0.89
C PRO A 9 16.23 1.25 0.32
N LEU A 10 16.13 2.24 -0.57
CA LEU A 10 17.24 2.94 -1.24
C LEU A 10 17.45 4.37 -0.74
N GLY A 11 16.70 4.82 0.29
CA GLY A 11 16.71 6.19 0.82
C GLY A 11 18.06 6.72 1.34
N GLY A 12 19.08 5.88 1.43
CA GLY A 12 20.46 6.32 1.72
C GLY A 12 21.27 6.78 0.51
N GLU A 13 20.68 6.74 -0.69
CA GLU A 13 21.28 7.10 -2.00
C GLU A 13 20.56 8.32 -2.56
N SER A 14 21.11 8.96 -3.60
CA SER A 14 20.36 9.98 -4.35
C SER A 14 19.25 9.32 -5.17
N LEU A 15 18.19 10.07 -5.53
CA LEU A 15 17.17 9.54 -6.43
C LEU A 15 17.77 9.08 -7.76
N GLU A 16 18.72 9.84 -8.35
CA GLU A 16 19.41 9.47 -9.60
C GLU A 16 20.15 8.12 -9.46
N ASP A 17 20.91 7.90 -8.37
CA ASP A 17 21.59 6.62 -8.13
C ASP A 17 20.59 5.46 -7.93
N ALA A 18 19.46 5.72 -7.27
CA ALA A 18 18.39 4.74 -7.07
C ALA A 18 17.73 4.37 -8.42
N LEU A 19 17.37 5.36 -9.26
CA LEU A 19 16.80 5.12 -10.59
C LEU A 19 17.76 4.35 -11.49
N ALA A 20 19.04 4.74 -11.53
CA ALA A 20 20.06 4.02 -12.30
C ALA A 20 20.17 2.53 -11.88
N TYR A 21 20.09 2.24 -10.59
CA TYR A 21 20.08 0.86 -10.11
C TYR A 21 18.80 0.12 -10.48
N LEU A 22 17.63 0.76 -10.37
CA LEU A 22 16.34 0.17 -10.69
C LEU A 22 16.19 -0.13 -12.18
N ASP A 23 16.70 0.74 -13.05
CA ASP A 23 16.81 0.51 -14.51
C ASP A 23 17.70 -0.73 -14.82
N ASP A 24 18.87 -0.83 -14.17
CA ASP A 24 19.77 -1.99 -14.34
C ASP A 24 19.11 -3.34 -13.99
N ILE A 25 18.11 -3.36 -13.13
CA ILE A 25 17.40 -4.59 -12.72
C ILE A 25 16.03 -4.76 -13.39
N GLY A 26 15.61 -3.87 -14.27
CA GLY A 26 14.41 -4.00 -15.11
C GLY A 26 13.12 -3.52 -14.44
N VAL A 27 13.18 -2.42 -13.67
CA VAL A 27 12.02 -1.76 -13.05
C VAL A 27 11.49 -0.69 -14.01
N ASP A 28 10.16 -0.61 -14.15
CA ASP A 28 9.47 0.32 -15.06
C ASP A 28 8.92 1.55 -14.33
N ALA A 29 8.67 1.46 -13.02
CA ALA A 29 8.01 2.51 -12.25
C ALA A 29 8.59 2.64 -10.83
N VAL A 30 8.45 3.82 -10.25
CA VAL A 30 8.82 4.07 -8.86
C VAL A 30 7.64 4.61 -8.06
N GLU A 31 7.56 4.19 -6.81
CA GLU A 31 6.69 4.80 -5.81
C GLU A 31 7.56 5.60 -4.85
N LEU A 32 7.22 6.87 -4.65
CA LEU A 32 8.07 7.80 -3.91
C LEU A 32 7.45 8.17 -2.56
N GLY A 33 8.23 7.98 -1.48
CA GLY A 33 7.84 8.47 -0.16
C GLY A 33 7.81 9.99 -0.11
N CYS A 34 6.68 10.56 0.32
CA CYS A 34 6.50 12.00 0.47
C CYS A 34 5.93 12.42 1.83
N GLY A 35 5.94 11.51 2.82
CA GLY A 35 5.50 11.76 4.19
C GLY A 35 5.31 10.50 5.02
N GLY A 36 5.04 10.65 6.30
CA GLY A 36 4.77 9.53 7.20
C GLY A 36 5.93 8.54 7.35
N HIS A 37 5.61 7.24 7.45
CA HIS A 37 6.60 6.16 7.61
C HIS A 37 7.54 5.99 6.40
N PRO A 38 7.08 6.15 5.14
CA PRO A 38 7.96 6.12 3.97
C PRO A 38 9.05 7.19 3.97
N GLY A 39 8.88 8.26 4.72
CA GLY A 39 9.81 9.40 4.72
C GLY A 39 9.72 10.25 3.46
N GLN A 40 10.77 11.02 3.19
CA GLN A 40 10.83 11.97 2.06
C GLN A 40 12.23 12.03 1.44
N ASP A 41 13.01 10.94 1.53
CA ASP A 41 14.42 10.94 1.14
C ASP A 41 14.61 11.23 -0.36
N HIS A 42 13.69 10.75 -1.21
CA HIS A 42 13.74 10.93 -2.66
C HIS A 42 12.77 12.00 -3.18
N LEU A 43 11.76 12.38 -2.40
CA LEU A 43 10.80 13.41 -2.76
C LEU A 43 10.46 14.29 -1.54
N PRO A 44 11.34 15.22 -1.15
CA PRO A 44 11.04 16.19 -0.09
C PRO A 44 9.89 17.10 -0.51
N ARG A 45 8.68 16.81 -0.06
CA ARG A 45 7.44 17.48 -0.49
C ARG A 45 7.56 19.01 -0.53
N SER A 46 8.19 19.62 0.47
CA SER A 46 8.38 21.07 0.55
C SER A 46 9.29 21.67 -0.53
N GLU A 47 10.02 20.85 -1.28
CA GLU A 47 10.90 21.28 -2.38
C GLU A 47 10.19 21.20 -3.74
N TYR A 48 9.12 20.39 -3.83
CA TYR A 48 8.41 20.11 -5.08
C TYR A 48 7.02 20.74 -5.13
N LEU A 49 6.31 20.84 -3.98
CA LEU A 49 4.97 21.43 -3.93
C LEU A 49 5.03 22.90 -4.34
N ASP A 50 4.26 23.28 -5.36
CA ASP A 50 4.22 24.61 -5.96
C ASP A 50 5.53 25.09 -6.60
N ASP A 51 6.46 24.18 -6.93
CA ASP A 51 7.73 24.51 -7.64
C ASP A 51 7.78 23.79 -9.01
N GLU A 52 7.31 24.48 -10.06
CA GLU A 52 7.28 23.96 -11.43
C GLU A 52 8.68 23.59 -11.96
N GLU A 53 9.77 24.30 -11.56
CA GLU A 53 11.13 24.01 -12.01
C GLU A 53 11.63 22.68 -11.41
N ALA A 54 11.36 22.43 -10.12
CA ALA A 54 11.71 21.17 -9.45
C ALA A 54 10.90 19.99 -10.02
N GLN A 55 9.61 20.19 -10.33
CA GLN A 55 8.74 19.18 -10.96
C GLN A 55 9.20 18.83 -12.38
N ASP A 56 9.57 19.82 -13.18
CA ASP A 56 10.13 19.63 -14.53
C ASP A 56 11.47 18.87 -14.47
N ASP A 57 12.35 19.20 -13.52
CA ASP A 57 13.62 18.50 -13.30
C ASP A 57 13.40 17.03 -12.89
N LEU A 58 12.43 16.73 -12.05
CA LEU A 58 12.04 15.36 -11.68
C LEU A 58 11.54 14.58 -12.90
N SER A 59 10.65 15.18 -13.68
CA SER A 59 10.13 14.58 -14.90
C SER A 59 11.24 14.27 -15.91
N ALA A 60 12.16 15.22 -16.11
CA ALA A 60 13.30 15.02 -16.99
C ALA A 60 14.24 13.90 -16.50
N LEU A 61 14.43 13.79 -15.19
CA LEU A 61 15.25 12.72 -14.60
C LEU A 61 14.59 11.34 -14.78
N LEU A 62 13.28 11.23 -14.58
CA LEU A 62 12.54 9.98 -14.82
C LEU A 62 12.57 9.56 -16.30
N ASP A 63 12.43 10.52 -17.22
CA ASP A 63 12.50 10.30 -18.66
C ASP A 63 13.86 9.73 -19.11
N GLU A 64 14.97 10.09 -18.43
CA GLU A 64 16.32 9.54 -18.73
C GLU A 64 16.40 8.02 -18.52
N TYR A 65 15.55 7.47 -17.62
CA TYR A 65 15.50 6.05 -17.29
C TYR A 65 14.25 5.34 -17.85
N ASP A 66 13.42 6.03 -18.66
CA ASP A 66 12.15 5.50 -19.19
C ASP A 66 11.20 5.00 -18.08
N MET A 67 11.20 5.70 -16.92
CA MET A 67 10.40 5.39 -15.73
C MET A 67 9.32 6.44 -15.49
N TYR A 68 8.30 6.05 -14.70
CA TYR A 68 7.26 6.97 -14.21
C TYR A 68 7.00 6.77 -12.71
N VAL A 69 6.33 7.74 -12.08
CA VAL A 69 5.88 7.64 -10.69
C VAL A 69 4.52 6.95 -10.65
N SER A 70 4.45 5.77 -10.06
CA SER A 70 3.21 5.00 -9.95
C SER A 70 2.30 5.46 -8.82
N ALA A 71 2.84 6.00 -7.74
CA ALA A 71 2.13 6.59 -6.62
C ALA A 71 3.06 7.43 -5.73
N LEU A 72 2.47 8.33 -4.94
CA LEU A 72 3.14 8.98 -3.80
C LEU A 72 2.73 8.31 -2.49
N ALA A 73 3.71 7.99 -1.63
CA ALA A 73 3.47 7.23 -0.40
C ALA A 73 3.52 8.12 0.85
N THR A 74 2.43 8.10 1.65
CA THR A 74 2.34 8.85 2.90
C THR A 74 1.60 8.06 3.99
N HIS A 75 2.19 6.95 4.43
CA HIS A 75 1.60 6.06 5.43
C HIS A 75 1.79 6.60 6.85
N ASN A 76 0.72 7.16 7.43
CA ASN A 76 0.67 7.62 8.83
C ASN A 76 -0.75 7.51 9.41
N ASN A 77 -1.01 8.06 10.60
CA ASN A 77 -2.31 7.92 11.27
C ASN A 77 -3.04 9.26 11.38
N PRO A 78 -3.88 9.66 10.41
CA PRO A 78 -4.65 10.90 10.46
C PRO A 78 -5.80 10.87 11.48
N LEU A 79 -6.12 9.68 12.02
CA LEU A 79 -7.17 9.50 13.04
C LEU A 79 -6.58 9.31 14.45
N HIS A 80 -5.30 9.64 14.64
CA HIS A 80 -4.64 9.48 15.94
C HIS A 80 -5.31 10.32 17.02
N PRO A 81 -5.54 9.79 18.26
CA PRO A 81 -6.17 10.57 19.34
C PRO A 81 -5.33 11.74 19.84
N ASP A 82 -4.02 11.73 19.62
CA ASP A 82 -3.19 12.92 19.81
C ASP A 82 -3.37 13.88 18.64
N GLU A 83 -3.89 15.08 18.94
CA GLU A 83 -4.30 16.06 17.93
C GLU A 83 -3.12 16.57 17.08
N GLU A 84 -1.91 16.74 17.65
CA GLU A 84 -0.73 17.19 16.91
C GLU A 84 -0.29 16.14 15.90
N THR A 85 -0.29 14.86 16.31
CA THR A 85 0.00 13.71 15.45
C THR A 85 -1.01 13.59 14.31
N ALA A 86 -2.31 13.67 14.61
CA ALA A 86 -3.37 13.59 13.62
C ALA A 86 -3.30 14.74 12.59
N GLN A 87 -3.09 15.97 13.08
CA GLN A 87 -3.00 17.15 12.22
C GLN A 87 -1.79 17.11 11.29
N GLN A 88 -0.63 16.64 11.77
CA GLN A 88 0.54 16.47 10.91
C GLN A 88 0.27 15.40 9.83
N ALA A 89 -0.35 14.29 10.21
CA ALA A 89 -0.71 13.21 9.28
C ALA A 89 -1.73 13.67 8.21
N ASP A 90 -2.74 14.44 8.60
CA ASP A 90 -3.72 15.06 7.69
C ASP A 90 -3.04 16.05 6.72
N THR A 91 -2.14 16.88 7.23
CA THR A 91 -1.37 17.82 6.41
C THR A 91 -0.52 17.08 5.39
N ASP A 92 0.23 16.07 5.82
CA ASP A 92 1.08 15.25 4.94
C ASP A 92 0.25 14.63 3.81
N LEU A 93 -0.94 14.11 4.13
CA LEU A 93 -1.79 13.42 3.17
C LEU A 93 -2.43 14.37 2.16
N ARG A 94 -2.94 15.53 2.61
CA ARG A 94 -3.53 16.54 1.70
C ARG A 94 -2.48 17.16 0.79
N GLU A 95 -1.34 17.54 1.32
CA GLU A 95 -0.23 18.06 0.50
C GLU A 95 0.33 17.00 -0.47
N ALA A 96 0.25 15.70 -0.13
CA ALA A 96 0.61 14.63 -1.05
C ALA A 96 -0.39 14.52 -2.22
N VAL A 97 -1.69 14.69 -1.96
CA VAL A 97 -2.73 14.76 -3.01
C VAL A 97 -2.49 15.96 -3.93
N GLU A 98 -2.24 17.15 -3.36
CA GLU A 98 -1.94 18.35 -4.15
C GLU A 98 -0.67 18.19 -4.99
N LEU A 99 0.37 17.55 -4.46
CA LEU A 99 1.60 17.28 -5.20
C LEU A 99 1.40 16.21 -6.28
N ALA A 100 0.60 15.18 -6.03
CA ALA A 100 0.26 14.16 -7.01
C ALA A 100 -0.46 14.78 -8.24
N ASP A 101 -1.46 15.64 -8.03
CA ASP A 101 -2.12 16.42 -9.08
C ASP A 101 -1.11 17.23 -9.89
N GLN A 102 -0.20 17.97 -9.24
CA GLN A 102 0.82 18.79 -9.89
C GLN A 102 1.83 17.96 -10.71
N LEU A 103 2.16 16.76 -10.25
CA LEU A 103 3.08 15.85 -10.94
C LEU A 103 2.39 14.96 -11.98
N GLY A 104 1.06 14.95 -12.04
CA GLY A 104 0.29 14.05 -12.88
C GLY A 104 0.38 12.59 -12.44
N VAL A 105 0.46 12.36 -11.12
CA VAL A 105 0.47 11.04 -10.49
C VAL A 105 -0.95 10.70 -10.04
N ASP A 106 -1.49 9.56 -10.49
CA ASP A 106 -2.89 9.22 -10.31
C ASP A 106 -3.26 8.81 -8.87
N ALA A 107 -2.30 8.35 -8.04
CA ALA A 107 -2.59 7.75 -6.75
C ALA A 107 -1.68 8.21 -5.60
N VAL A 108 -2.27 8.31 -4.40
CA VAL A 108 -1.56 8.48 -3.13
C VAL A 108 -1.82 7.27 -2.24
N THR A 109 -0.76 6.51 -1.89
CA THR A 109 -0.86 5.38 -0.97
C THR A 109 -0.79 5.84 0.48
N CYS A 110 -1.67 5.31 1.33
CA CYS A 110 -1.82 5.76 2.71
C CYS A 110 -2.44 4.70 3.62
N PHE A 111 -2.46 4.96 4.93
CA PHE A 111 -3.24 4.16 5.90
C PHE A 111 -4.61 4.78 6.18
N SER A 112 -5.58 3.93 6.52
CA SER A 112 -6.90 4.40 6.98
C SER A 112 -6.85 5.20 8.29
N GLY A 113 -5.77 5.07 9.03
CA GLY A 113 -5.67 5.53 10.40
C GLY A 113 -6.34 4.59 11.41
N LEU A 114 -6.08 4.84 12.70
CA LEU A 114 -6.68 4.11 13.81
C LEU A 114 -7.04 5.08 14.93
N PRO A 115 -8.33 5.30 15.21
CA PRO A 115 -8.77 6.13 16.33
C PRO A 115 -8.58 5.47 17.70
N ALA A 116 -8.81 6.24 18.75
CA ALA A 116 -9.04 5.74 20.10
C ALA A 116 -10.33 4.89 20.18
N GLY A 117 -10.51 4.15 21.26
CA GLY A 117 -11.75 3.39 21.54
C GLY A 117 -12.91 4.24 22.05
N GLY A 118 -12.69 5.52 22.32
CA GLY A 118 -13.68 6.47 22.80
C GLY A 118 -13.11 7.88 22.97
N PRO A 119 -13.94 8.91 23.18
CA PRO A 119 -13.53 10.31 23.15
C PRO A 119 -12.59 10.74 24.29
N GLU A 120 -12.46 9.94 25.35
CA GLU A 120 -11.59 10.22 26.49
C GLU A 120 -10.27 9.41 26.45
N ASP A 121 -10.10 8.52 25.45
CA ASP A 121 -8.89 7.70 25.32
C ASP A 121 -7.79 8.47 24.60
N GLU A 122 -6.54 8.20 25.01
CA GLU A 122 -5.35 8.90 24.50
C GLU A 122 -4.49 8.07 23.57
N VAL A 123 -4.87 6.79 23.33
CA VAL A 123 -4.11 5.86 22.47
C VAL A 123 -5.02 5.19 21.45
N PRO A 124 -4.49 4.93 20.22
CA PRO A 124 -5.22 4.16 19.23
C PRO A 124 -5.61 2.78 19.76
N ASN A 125 -6.80 2.28 19.41
CA ASN A 125 -7.30 1.01 19.89
C ASN A 125 -7.77 0.12 18.73
N TRP A 126 -6.99 -0.91 18.39
CA TRP A 126 -7.34 -1.84 17.32
C TRP A 126 -8.30 -2.93 17.81
N ILE A 127 -9.54 -2.86 17.38
CA ILE A 127 -10.62 -3.76 17.79
C ILE A 127 -10.78 -4.87 16.75
N THR A 128 -10.43 -6.10 17.14
CA THR A 128 -10.47 -7.28 16.26
C THR A 128 -11.55 -8.29 16.66
N ALA A 129 -12.34 -7.98 17.70
CA ALA A 129 -13.46 -8.81 18.17
C ALA A 129 -14.51 -7.95 18.87
N PRO A 130 -15.83 -8.16 18.61
CA PRO A 130 -16.90 -7.26 19.06
C PRO A 130 -17.41 -7.57 20.48
N TRP A 131 -16.71 -8.39 21.28
CA TRP A 131 -17.13 -8.76 22.61
C TRP A 131 -16.00 -8.67 23.63
N PRO A 132 -16.21 -8.15 24.86
CA PRO A 132 -17.49 -7.68 25.43
C PRO A 132 -18.12 -6.49 24.69
N GLY A 133 -19.38 -6.13 24.98
CA GLY A 133 -20.16 -5.13 24.24
C GLY A 133 -19.48 -3.76 24.10
N GLU A 134 -18.67 -3.35 25.10
CA GLU A 134 -17.88 -2.12 25.03
C GLU A 134 -16.89 -2.07 23.84
N HIS A 135 -16.46 -3.23 23.31
CA HIS A 135 -15.64 -3.28 22.09
C HIS A 135 -16.46 -3.05 20.82
N ALA A 136 -17.72 -3.50 20.81
CA ALA A 136 -18.64 -3.18 19.70
C ALA A 136 -19.00 -1.70 19.71
N ASP A 137 -19.30 -1.13 20.89
CA ASP A 137 -19.61 0.30 21.04
C ASP A 137 -18.39 1.18 20.62
N ALA A 138 -17.18 0.76 21.00
CA ALA A 138 -15.95 1.46 20.60
C ALA A 138 -15.68 1.36 19.09
N HIS A 139 -15.94 0.21 18.48
CA HIS A 139 -15.80 0.05 17.02
C HIS A 139 -16.82 0.90 16.25
N GLU A 140 -18.08 0.96 16.71
CA GLU A 140 -19.10 1.84 16.14
C GLU A 140 -18.68 3.32 16.25
N TYR A 141 -18.16 3.75 17.42
CA TYR A 141 -17.61 5.10 17.61
C TYR A 141 -16.47 5.39 16.64
N GLN A 142 -15.53 4.45 16.45
CA GLN A 142 -14.38 4.62 15.54
C GLN A 142 -14.83 4.85 14.09
N TRP A 143 -15.82 4.12 13.62
CA TRP A 143 -16.34 4.23 12.26
C TRP A 143 -17.25 5.45 12.09
N GLU A 144 -18.33 5.54 12.87
CA GLU A 144 -19.41 6.49 12.63
C GLU A 144 -19.07 7.92 13.07
N GLU A 145 -18.33 8.07 14.19
CA GLU A 145 -18.05 9.38 14.75
C GLU A 145 -16.68 9.96 14.38
N VAL A 146 -15.72 9.10 13.98
CA VAL A 146 -14.36 9.54 13.69
C VAL A 146 -13.98 9.31 12.22
N ALA A 147 -13.96 8.06 11.75
CA ALA A 147 -13.41 7.72 10.45
C ALA A 147 -14.28 8.22 9.28
N ILE A 148 -15.55 7.88 9.24
CA ILE A 148 -16.43 8.24 8.12
C ILE A 148 -16.52 9.75 7.91
N PRO A 149 -16.67 10.60 8.95
CA PRO A 149 -16.67 12.06 8.77
C PRO A 149 -15.35 12.58 8.19
N TYR A 150 -14.21 12.10 8.69
CA TYR A 150 -12.88 12.47 8.21
C TYR A 150 -12.66 12.06 6.75
N TRP A 151 -12.92 10.77 6.44
CA TRP A 151 -12.66 10.23 5.12
C TRP A 151 -13.57 10.81 4.04
N ARG A 152 -14.80 11.24 4.38
CA ARG A 152 -15.66 11.96 3.42
C ARG A 152 -15.07 13.30 3.00
N ASP A 153 -14.54 14.06 3.95
CA ASP A 153 -13.91 15.34 3.67
C ASP A 153 -12.62 15.17 2.85
N LEU A 154 -11.79 14.19 3.22
CA LEU A 154 -10.57 13.88 2.47
C LEU A 154 -10.85 13.34 1.06
N ALA A 155 -11.88 12.51 0.90
CA ALA A 155 -12.28 11.97 -0.39
C ALA A 155 -12.86 13.04 -1.34
N GLU A 156 -13.53 14.08 -0.79
CA GLU A 156 -13.93 15.26 -1.57
C GLU A 156 -12.71 16.06 -2.02
N HIS A 157 -11.70 16.24 -1.15
CA HIS A 157 -10.44 16.89 -1.50
C HIS A 157 -9.69 16.14 -2.61
N ALA A 158 -9.57 14.82 -2.50
CA ALA A 158 -8.94 13.98 -3.53
C ALA A 158 -9.68 14.05 -4.89
N ALA A 159 -11.02 14.03 -4.86
CA ALA A 159 -11.85 14.19 -6.05
C ALA A 159 -11.69 15.56 -6.72
N ASP A 160 -11.51 16.63 -5.94
CA ASP A 160 -11.28 17.99 -6.47
C ASP A 160 -9.93 18.11 -7.22
N HIS A 161 -8.97 17.21 -6.92
CA HIS A 161 -7.65 17.09 -7.56
C HIS A 161 -7.55 15.96 -8.59
N ASP A 162 -8.60 15.17 -8.80
CA ASP A 162 -8.62 13.98 -9.66
C ASP A 162 -7.53 12.94 -9.30
N VAL A 163 -7.26 12.78 -7.97
CA VAL A 163 -6.25 11.88 -7.40
C VAL A 163 -6.91 10.79 -6.56
N GLU A 164 -6.52 9.54 -6.77
CA GLU A 164 -7.04 8.40 -6.03
C GLU A 164 -6.33 8.23 -4.67
N LEU A 165 -7.10 7.93 -3.63
CA LEU A 165 -6.59 7.53 -2.33
C LEU A 165 -6.51 6.00 -2.28
N ALA A 166 -5.31 5.46 -2.33
CA ALA A 166 -5.03 4.03 -2.25
C ALA A 166 -4.74 3.64 -0.80
N VAL A 167 -5.79 3.19 -0.09
CA VAL A 167 -5.73 2.86 1.34
C VAL A 167 -5.20 1.45 1.53
N GLU A 168 -4.06 1.32 2.22
CA GLU A 168 -3.50 0.02 2.55
C GLU A 168 -4.25 -0.67 3.70
N MET A 169 -4.68 -1.91 3.45
CA MET A 169 -5.30 -2.79 4.44
C MET A 169 -4.24 -3.34 5.38
N HIS A 170 -3.97 -2.63 6.49
CA HIS A 170 -2.82 -2.86 7.35
C HIS A 170 -3.21 -3.24 8.80
N PRO A 171 -2.49 -4.17 9.46
CA PRO A 171 -2.71 -4.43 10.89
C PRO A 171 -2.51 -3.18 11.74
N ASN A 172 -3.25 -3.07 12.83
CA ASN A 172 -3.32 -1.88 13.68
C ASN A 172 -3.85 -0.61 12.98
N MET A 173 -4.56 -0.78 11.86
CA MET A 173 -5.36 0.25 11.21
C MET A 173 -6.84 -0.14 11.24
N LEU A 174 -7.72 0.83 11.06
CA LEU A 174 -9.17 0.58 11.09
C LEU A 174 -9.59 -0.32 9.93
N VAL A 175 -9.11 -0.01 8.72
CA VAL A 175 -9.24 -0.86 7.53
C VAL A 175 -8.04 -1.82 7.47
N HIS A 176 -8.28 -3.11 7.66
CA HIS A 176 -7.24 -4.14 7.70
C HIS A 176 -7.59 -5.40 6.90
N GLU A 177 -8.71 -5.37 6.18
CA GLU A 177 -9.19 -6.47 5.35
C GLU A 177 -10.17 -5.97 4.25
N PRO A 178 -10.45 -6.77 3.20
CA PRO A 178 -11.19 -6.31 2.03
C PRO A 178 -12.62 -5.83 2.28
N ALA A 179 -13.35 -6.41 3.25
CA ALA A 179 -14.73 -5.98 3.49
C ALA A 179 -14.76 -4.59 4.17
N GLY A 180 -13.83 -4.32 5.09
CA GLY A 180 -13.67 -2.99 5.70
C GLY A 180 -13.21 -1.94 4.68
N MET A 181 -12.39 -2.34 3.69
CA MET A 181 -12.03 -1.45 2.59
C MET A 181 -13.25 -1.05 1.75
N LEU A 182 -14.10 -2.01 1.41
CA LEU A 182 -15.32 -1.73 0.66
C LEU A 182 -16.30 -0.89 1.49
N GLU A 183 -16.42 -1.14 2.80
CA GLU A 183 -17.24 -0.32 3.71
C GLU A 183 -16.79 1.16 3.70
N LEU A 184 -15.47 1.41 3.76
CA LEU A 184 -14.93 2.77 3.69
C LEU A 184 -15.23 3.43 2.34
N ARG A 185 -15.03 2.72 1.22
CA ARG A 185 -15.35 3.21 -0.13
C ARG A 185 -16.84 3.55 -0.29
N GLU A 186 -17.73 2.66 0.16
CA GLU A 186 -19.18 2.88 0.11
C GLU A 186 -19.64 4.06 0.98
N ALA A 187 -18.94 4.32 2.07
CA ALA A 187 -19.22 5.46 2.95
C ALA A 187 -18.69 6.80 2.42
N THR A 188 -17.81 6.80 1.42
CA THR A 188 -17.11 7.95 0.86
C THR A 188 -17.46 8.15 -0.63
N ASN A 189 -16.51 7.91 -1.54
CA ASN A 189 -16.70 8.01 -2.99
C ASN A 189 -15.74 7.08 -3.76
N GLU A 190 -15.79 7.12 -5.10
CA GLU A 190 -14.99 6.31 -6.01
C GLU A 190 -13.48 6.60 -6.00
N TYR A 191 -13.03 7.71 -5.46
CA TYR A 191 -11.60 8.02 -5.32
C TYR A 191 -10.91 7.27 -4.18
N VAL A 192 -11.68 6.67 -3.26
CA VAL A 192 -11.14 5.85 -2.17
C VAL A 192 -11.17 4.38 -2.56
N GLY A 193 -10.00 3.73 -2.64
CA GLY A 193 -9.84 2.32 -2.96
C GLY A 193 -8.62 1.73 -2.27
N ALA A 194 -8.31 0.49 -2.56
CA ALA A 194 -7.21 -0.22 -1.92
C ALA A 194 -5.86 0.11 -2.56
N ASN A 195 -4.85 0.37 -1.73
CA ASN A 195 -3.52 -0.12 -2.00
C ASN A 195 -3.50 -1.58 -1.55
N PHE A 196 -3.54 -2.49 -2.51
CA PHE A 196 -3.69 -3.91 -2.22
C PHE A 196 -2.33 -4.53 -1.87
N ASP A 197 -2.01 -4.62 -0.58
CA ASP A 197 -0.84 -5.36 -0.09
C ASP A 197 -1.25 -6.77 0.38
N PRO A 198 -0.92 -7.83 -0.37
CA PRO A 198 -1.24 -9.18 -0.01
C PRO A 198 -0.53 -9.67 1.25
N SER A 199 0.61 -9.07 1.62
CA SER A 199 1.42 -9.52 2.74
C SER A 199 0.68 -9.47 4.07
N HIS A 200 -0.20 -8.48 4.22
CA HIS A 200 -1.04 -8.30 5.39
C HIS A 200 -2.25 -9.25 5.41
N LEU A 201 -2.65 -9.79 4.27
CA LEU A 201 -3.80 -10.69 4.15
C LEU A 201 -3.43 -12.16 4.34
N TYR A 202 -2.24 -12.57 3.91
CA TYR A 202 -1.78 -13.96 4.01
C TYR A 202 -1.79 -14.52 5.44
N TRP A 203 -1.26 -13.78 6.39
CA TRP A 203 -1.23 -14.24 7.78
C TRP A 203 -2.61 -14.22 8.45
N GLN A 204 -3.54 -13.41 7.96
CA GLN A 204 -4.94 -13.42 8.38
C GLN A 204 -5.70 -14.64 7.83
N GLY A 205 -5.13 -15.37 6.86
CA GLY A 205 -5.74 -16.52 6.22
C GLY A 205 -6.75 -16.14 5.13
N ILE A 206 -6.63 -14.95 4.58
CA ILE A 206 -7.45 -14.45 3.47
C ILE A 206 -6.86 -15.00 2.16
N ASP A 207 -7.73 -15.48 1.26
CA ASP A 207 -7.36 -15.92 -0.08
C ASP A 207 -7.16 -14.70 -0.97
N VAL A 208 -5.91 -14.44 -1.34
CA VAL A 208 -5.52 -13.21 -2.05
C VAL A 208 -6.14 -13.11 -3.45
N PRO A 209 -6.12 -14.13 -4.32
CA PRO A 209 -6.83 -14.06 -5.59
C PRO A 209 -8.34 -13.81 -5.46
N GLU A 210 -9.00 -14.36 -4.45
CA GLU A 210 -10.43 -14.10 -4.20
C GLU A 210 -10.67 -12.68 -3.64
N ALA A 211 -9.78 -12.17 -2.79
CA ALA A 211 -9.84 -10.80 -2.29
C ALA A 211 -9.65 -9.76 -3.42
N ILE A 212 -8.75 -10.04 -4.38
CA ILE A 212 -8.58 -9.23 -5.60
C ILE A 212 -9.88 -9.19 -6.41
N ARG A 213 -10.51 -10.36 -6.66
CA ARG A 213 -11.80 -10.39 -7.39
C ARG A 213 -12.89 -9.66 -6.64
N PHE A 214 -12.96 -9.83 -5.32
CA PHE A 214 -13.96 -9.17 -4.47
C PHE A 214 -13.86 -7.65 -4.55
N LEU A 215 -12.68 -7.05 -4.43
CA LEU A 215 -12.50 -5.60 -4.55
C LEU A 215 -12.61 -5.12 -6.01
N GLY A 216 -12.08 -5.90 -6.96
CA GLY A 216 -12.12 -5.56 -8.38
C GLY A 216 -13.54 -5.55 -8.97
N GLU A 217 -14.48 -6.38 -8.47
CA GLU A 217 -15.91 -6.30 -8.84
C GLU A 217 -16.56 -4.93 -8.50
N HIS A 218 -15.87 -4.12 -7.68
CA HIS A 218 -16.32 -2.79 -7.24
C HIS A 218 -15.38 -1.66 -7.70
N ASP A 219 -14.46 -1.96 -8.63
CA ASP A 219 -13.41 -1.01 -9.08
C ASP A 219 -12.63 -0.38 -7.91
N ALA A 220 -12.36 -1.19 -6.86
CA ALA A 220 -11.83 -0.71 -5.58
C ALA A 220 -10.35 -1.07 -5.37
N ILE A 221 -9.55 -1.23 -6.44
CA ILE A 221 -8.09 -1.44 -6.37
C ILE A 221 -7.43 -0.29 -7.11
N ASN A 222 -6.92 0.68 -6.35
CA ASN A 222 -6.29 1.89 -6.87
C ASN A 222 -4.76 1.72 -7.04
N HIS A 223 -4.14 0.86 -6.23
CA HIS A 223 -2.71 0.55 -6.30
C HIS A 223 -2.43 -0.86 -5.78
N PHE A 224 -1.23 -1.42 -6.06
CA PHE A 224 -0.87 -2.77 -5.63
C PHE A 224 0.57 -2.81 -5.12
N HIS A 225 0.75 -3.22 -3.86
CA HIS A 225 2.06 -3.55 -3.30
C HIS A 225 2.40 -5.02 -3.52
N ALA A 226 3.50 -5.27 -4.24
CA ALA A 226 4.05 -6.61 -4.38
C ALA A 226 4.96 -6.93 -3.19
N LYS A 227 4.36 -7.53 -2.16
CA LYS A 227 5.02 -7.93 -0.91
C LYS A 227 4.52 -9.30 -0.47
N ASP A 228 5.40 -10.12 0.05
CA ASP A 228 5.06 -11.50 0.41
C ASP A 228 5.14 -11.73 1.93
N THR A 229 4.51 -12.78 2.39
CA THR A 229 4.56 -13.20 3.80
C THR A 229 4.69 -14.70 3.90
N LYS A 230 5.58 -15.16 4.78
CA LYS A 230 5.68 -16.57 5.16
C LYS A 230 5.07 -16.82 6.53
N VAL A 231 3.98 -17.61 6.57
CA VAL A 231 3.43 -18.15 7.81
C VAL A 231 4.19 -19.43 8.19
N TYR A 232 4.70 -19.49 9.41
CA TYR A 232 5.38 -20.65 9.97
C TYR A 232 4.38 -21.49 10.76
N ASP A 233 3.74 -22.45 10.10
CA ASP A 233 2.66 -23.28 10.64
C ASP A 233 2.97 -23.89 12.01
N ALA A 234 4.21 -24.34 12.23
CA ALA A 234 4.61 -24.94 13.48
C ALA A 234 4.45 -23.98 14.67
N LYS A 235 4.69 -22.69 14.45
CA LYS A 235 4.52 -21.64 15.46
C LYS A 235 3.10 -21.12 15.52
N ALA A 236 2.46 -20.89 14.36
CA ALA A 236 1.08 -20.44 14.27
C ALA A 236 0.10 -21.41 14.98
N ARG A 237 0.39 -22.72 14.99
CA ARG A 237 -0.46 -23.73 15.66
C ARG A 237 -0.58 -23.56 17.17
N TYR A 238 0.40 -22.93 17.85
CA TYR A 238 0.31 -22.73 19.31
C TYR A 238 0.31 -21.26 19.72
N LYS A 239 0.75 -20.36 18.84
CA LYS A 239 0.86 -18.93 19.12
C LYS A 239 -0.25 -18.11 18.45
N GLY A 240 -0.80 -18.65 17.35
CA GLY A 240 -1.71 -17.91 16.47
C GLY A 240 -0.95 -16.97 15.55
N VAL A 241 -1.68 -16.04 14.93
CA VAL A 241 -1.14 -15.09 13.96
C VAL A 241 -1.23 -13.62 14.43
N LEU A 242 -1.99 -13.33 15.49
CA LEU A 242 -1.93 -12.05 16.21
C LEU A 242 -0.67 -12.06 17.09
N ASP A 243 0.47 -11.89 16.45
CA ASP A 243 1.80 -12.12 17.06
C ASP A 243 2.47 -10.79 17.43
N THR A 244 2.59 -10.54 18.74
CA THR A 244 3.23 -9.34 19.30
C THR A 244 4.73 -9.47 19.52
N THR A 245 5.36 -10.54 19.03
CA THR A 245 6.82 -10.69 19.06
C THR A 245 7.47 -9.61 18.20
N PRO A 246 8.54 -8.94 18.68
CA PRO A 246 9.25 -7.95 17.87
C PRO A 246 9.69 -8.51 16.50
N TYR A 247 9.66 -7.67 15.47
CA TYR A 247 10.09 -8.08 14.11
C TYR A 247 11.57 -8.47 14.05
N THR A 248 12.38 -7.98 14.99
CA THR A 248 13.80 -8.34 15.14
C THR A 248 14.07 -9.72 15.74
N ASP A 249 13.04 -10.38 16.27
CA ASP A 249 13.11 -11.74 16.81
C ASP A 249 12.53 -12.76 15.80
N GLU A 250 13.02 -12.76 14.57
CA GLU A 250 12.49 -13.49 13.41
C GLU A 250 12.26 -14.96 13.72
N SER A 251 13.24 -15.58 14.43
CA SER A 251 13.16 -16.99 14.81
C SER A 251 11.98 -17.32 15.74
N GLU A 252 11.39 -16.36 16.41
CA GLU A 252 10.29 -16.55 17.38
C GLU A 252 8.92 -16.15 16.83
N ARG A 253 8.86 -15.49 15.67
CA ARG A 253 7.61 -15.05 15.07
C ARG A 253 6.84 -16.19 14.40
N SER A 254 5.52 -16.07 14.38
CA SER A 254 4.64 -17.01 13.67
C SER A 254 4.54 -16.72 12.17
N TRP A 255 4.91 -15.54 11.75
CA TRP A 255 5.01 -15.13 10.35
C TRP A 255 6.01 -13.98 10.18
N LEU A 256 6.57 -13.85 8.98
CA LEU A 256 7.50 -12.79 8.59
C LEU A 256 7.13 -12.26 7.21
N PHE A 257 7.36 -10.96 6.99
CA PHE A 257 7.42 -10.41 5.63
C PHE A 257 8.61 -10.99 4.88
N ARG A 258 8.42 -11.23 3.61
CA ARG A 258 9.44 -11.85 2.76
C ARG A 258 9.45 -11.17 1.37
N SER A 259 10.61 -11.17 0.76
CA SER A 259 10.72 -10.84 -0.67
C SER A 259 9.74 -11.68 -1.49
N VAL A 260 9.18 -11.10 -2.54
CA VAL A 260 8.25 -11.76 -3.47
C VAL A 260 8.80 -13.11 -3.92
N GLY A 261 8.01 -14.17 -3.76
CA GLY A 261 8.39 -15.53 -4.09
C GLY A 261 9.00 -16.35 -2.94
N TYR A 262 9.28 -15.73 -1.78
CA TYR A 262 9.86 -16.43 -0.61
C TYR A 262 8.81 -16.81 0.46
N GLY A 263 7.64 -16.24 0.40
CA GLY A 263 6.46 -16.67 1.17
C GLY A 263 5.64 -17.68 0.37
N HIS A 264 5.29 -17.28 -0.85
CA HIS A 264 4.51 -18.03 -1.84
C HIS A 264 5.32 -18.16 -3.14
N GLY A 265 5.18 -19.31 -3.84
CA GLY A 265 5.96 -19.59 -5.05
C GLY A 265 5.36 -18.97 -6.32
N GLU A 266 6.06 -19.14 -7.43
CA GLU A 266 5.72 -18.62 -8.76
C GLU A 266 4.28 -18.99 -9.21
N GLU A 267 3.79 -20.19 -8.90
CA GLU A 267 2.42 -20.61 -9.23
C GLU A 267 1.39 -19.68 -8.59
N HIS A 268 1.57 -19.35 -7.32
CA HIS A 268 0.68 -18.45 -6.59
C HIS A 268 0.74 -17.02 -7.13
N TRP A 269 1.94 -16.48 -7.41
CA TRP A 269 2.07 -15.13 -7.97
C TRP A 269 1.49 -15.04 -9.38
N LYS A 270 1.51 -16.11 -10.18
CA LYS A 270 0.77 -16.20 -11.45
C LYS A 270 -0.75 -16.17 -11.24
N ASP A 271 -1.26 -16.76 -10.17
CA ASP A 271 -2.68 -16.71 -9.83
C ASP A 271 -3.08 -15.27 -9.38
N VAL A 272 -2.21 -14.59 -8.61
CA VAL A 272 -2.39 -13.17 -8.24
C VAL A 272 -2.45 -12.28 -9.48
N VAL A 273 -1.45 -12.37 -10.36
CA VAL A 273 -1.42 -11.60 -11.62
C VAL A 273 -2.64 -11.91 -12.51
N SER A 274 -3.06 -13.17 -12.57
CA SER A 274 -4.25 -13.56 -13.33
C SER A 274 -5.53 -12.97 -12.75
N ALA A 275 -5.64 -12.91 -11.41
CA ALA A 275 -6.78 -12.28 -10.74
C ALA A 275 -6.83 -10.77 -11.00
N LEU A 276 -5.70 -10.07 -10.91
CA LEU A 276 -5.58 -8.64 -11.23
C LEU A 276 -6.01 -8.35 -12.69
N ARG A 277 -5.54 -9.18 -13.63
CA ARG A 277 -5.96 -9.06 -15.03
C ARG A 277 -7.45 -9.32 -15.27
N MET A 278 -8.08 -10.19 -14.50
CA MET A 278 -9.51 -10.49 -14.61
C MET A 278 -10.40 -9.33 -14.14
N VAL A 279 -9.85 -8.43 -13.36
CA VAL A 279 -10.55 -7.24 -12.85
C VAL A 279 -10.02 -5.96 -13.51
N ASP A 280 -9.36 -6.11 -14.67
CA ASP A 280 -8.85 -5.02 -15.50
C ASP A 280 -7.83 -4.09 -14.80
N TYR A 281 -7.17 -4.55 -13.72
CA TYR A 281 -6.05 -3.81 -13.12
C TYR A 281 -4.85 -3.86 -14.08
N ASP A 282 -4.33 -2.71 -14.48
CA ASP A 282 -3.19 -2.56 -15.40
C ASP A 282 -2.05 -1.67 -14.85
N GLY A 283 -2.18 -1.18 -13.60
CA GLY A 283 -1.17 -0.39 -12.91
C GLY A 283 0.12 -1.15 -12.57
N ALA A 284 1.02 -0.50 -11.83
CA ALA A 284 2.26 -1.10 -11.38
C ALA A 284 2.05 -2.15 -10.29
N LEU A 285 2.91 -3.17 -10.29
CA LEU A 285 3.14 -4.06 -9.16
C LEU A 285 4.32 -3.47 -8.38
N SER A 286 4.06 -2.58 -7.44
CA SER A 286 5.05 -1.83 -6.68
C SER A 286 5.66 -2.71 -5.59
N ILE A 287 6.93 -3.09 -5.73
CA ILE A 287 7.63 -3.93 -4.74
C ILE A 287 7.87 -3.10 -3.48
N GLU A 288 7.29 -3.54 -2.37
CA GLU A 288 7.61 -3.05 -1.04
C GLU A 288 8.49 -4.07 -0.32
N HIS A 289 9.74 -3.68 -0.02
CA HIS A 289 10.73 -4.60 0.55
C HIS A 289 10.89 -4.43 2.05
N GLU A 290 10.44 -5.44 2.82
CA GLU A 290 10.59 -5.54 4.28
C GLU A 290 11.09 -6.93 4.74
N ASP A 291 11.90 -7.60 3.93
CA ASP A 291 12.46 -8.91 4.29
C ASP A 291 13.72 -8.76 5.17
N SER A 292 13.61 -9.06 6.46
CA SER A 292 14.74 -9.00 7.41
C SER A 292 15.81 -10.08 7.21
N LEU A 293 15.56 -11.06 6.32
CA LEU A 293 16.47 -12.19 6.09
C LEU A 293 17.39 -11.99 4.87
N THR A 294 17.31 -10.85 4.21
CA THR A 294 18.15 -10.50 3.06
C THR A 294 18.51 -9.01 3.05
N SER A 295 19.44 -8.59 2.20
CA SER A 295 19.70 -7.18 1.95
C SER A 295 18.63 -6.59 1.03
N SER A 296 18.41 -5.26 1.11
CA SER A 296 17.45 -4.57 0.24
C SER A 296 17.69 -4.87 -1.24
N ARG A 297 18.93 -4.71 -1.73
CA ARG A 297 19.27 -4.94 -3.14
C ARG A 297 19.02 -6.40 -3.58
N GLU A 298 19.49 -7.39 -2.81
CA GLU A 298 19.23 -8.80 -3.17
C GLU A 298 17.73 -9.12 -3.12
N GLY A 299 17.00 -8.55 -2.15
CA GLY A 299 15.55 -8.73 -2.04
C GLY A 299 14.80 -8.15 -3.22
N LEU A 300 15.16 -6.93 -3.65
CA LEU A 300 14.59 -6.27 -4.84
C LEU A 300 14.89 -7.08 -6.12
N GLU A 301 16.17 -7.44 -6.37
CA GLU A 301 16.55 -8.26 -7.54
C GLU A 301 15.77 -9.59 -7.61
N LYS A 302 15.53 -10.25 -6.45
CA LYS A 302 14.75 -11.49 -6.39
C LYS A 302 13.26 -11.28 -6.62
N ALA A 303 12.73 -10.16 -6.15
CA ALA A 303 11.32 -9.80 -6.34
C ALA A 303 11.05 -9.48 -7.82
N VAL A 304 11.89 -8.66 -8.46
CA VAL A 304 11.83 -8.37 -9.91
C VAL A 304 11.90 -9.67 -10.71
N ASP A 305 12.94 -10.48 -10.52
CA ASP A 305 13.09 -11.82 -11.14
C ASP A 305 11.83 -12.71 -11.03
N MET A 306 11.10 -12.64 -9.90
CA MET A 306 9.89 -13.42 -9.69
C MET A 306 8.70 -12.82 -10.45
N LEU A 307 8.53 -11.50 -10.38
CA LEU A 307 7.43 -10.81 -11.04
C LEU A 307 7.55 -10.87 -12.56
N GLU A 308 8.75 -10.72 -13.14
CA GLU A 308 9.00 -10.90 -14.58
C GLU A 308 8.51 -12.25 -15.11
N ARG A 309 8.60 -13.31 -14.29
CA ARG A 309 8.08 -14.63 -14.65
C ARG A 309 6.57 -14.80 -14.45
N ALA A 310 5.95 -13.92 -13.68
CA ALA A 310 4.52 -13.98 -13.37
C ALA A 310 3.69 -13.05 -14.26
N VAL A 311 4.19 -11.88 -14.62
CA VAL A 311 3.48 -10.90 -15.47
C VAL A 311 3.41 -11.37 -16.93
N PHE A 312 2.42 -10.83 -17.64
CA PHE A 312 2.30 -11.00 -19.09
C PHE A 312 2.75 -9.73 -19.79
N GLU A 313 3.63 -9.85 -20.76
CA GLU A 313 4.17 -8.72 -21.54
C GLU A 313 3.17 -8.10 -22.53
N THR A 314 2.09 -8.80 -22.85
CA THR A 314 1.14 -8.39 -23.88
C THR A 314 -0.29 -8.35 -23.38
N THR A 315 -1.08 -7.43 -23.96
CA THR A 315 -2.53 -7.39 -23.73
C THR A 315 -3.23 -8.67 -24.21
N PRO A 316 -4.35 -9.07 -23.58
CA PRO A 316 -5.11 -10.23 -24.02
C PRO A 316 -5.54 -10.12 -25.48
N GLY A 317 -5.38 -11.20 -26.26
CA GLY A 317 -5.94 -11.28 -27.61
C GLY A 317 -7.39 -11.76 -27.60
N GLU A 318 -8.07 -11.70 -28.77
CA GLU A 318 -9.41 -12.26 -28.94
C GLU A 318 -9.40 -13.78 -28.69
N ALA A 319 -10.43 -14.27 -28.01
CA ALA A 319 -10.62 -15.70 -27.73
C ALA A 319 -11.14 -16.44 -29.00
N TYR A 320 -10.30 -16.51 -30.06
CA TYR A 320 -10.65 -17.06 -31.37
C TYR A 320 -11.14 -18.52 -31.32
N TRP A 321 -10.89 -19.23 -30.23
CA TRP A 321 -11.36 -20.61 -30.01
C TRP A 321 -12.76 -20.67 -29.39
N ALA A 322 -13.31 -19.54 -28.95
CA ALA A 322 -14.62 -19.47 -28.28
C ALA A 322 -15.76 -19.04 -29.24
N GLU A 323 -15.47 -18.82 -30.55
CA GLU A 323 -16.42 -18.49 -31.59
C GLU A 323 -17.08 -19.73 -32.25
#